data_90808a36c936343b73604655c8522c02
#
_entry.id   90808a36c936343b73604655c8522c02
#
_cell.length_a   1.000
_cell.length_b   1.000
_cell.length_c   1.000
_cell.angle_alpha   90.00
_cell.angle_beta   90.00
_cell.angle_gamma   90.00
#
_symmetry.space_group_name_H-M   'P 1'
#
loop_
_entity.id
_entity.type
_entity.pdbx_description
1 polymer ?
#
loop_
_entity_poly.entity_id
_entity_poly.type
_entity_poly.pdbx_seq_one_letter_code
_entity_poly.pdbx_strand_id
1 'polypeptide(L)'
;MRLDWKTIDSCFLDMDGTLLDLYYDHKVWHVELPRRLASKDNLNKTEAKLRIELITGEHKGTLSWYDLDFWKRTLDIDIDEIEIALSHYIRLRTGAIEFLLALQQKPLTLFLVTNAHPRGLERKLEKTLIGKYFDHIISSHEIGLAKESLGFWTGFHRRYNFDKSRSILLDDNLNVLKAAKEFGIKHTYGVQRPNSKGEAYSSEDFFLIENYSSLL
;
A
#
# COMPACT_ATOMS: atom_id res chain seq x y z
N MET A 1 17.00 -13.36 -11.22
CA MET A 1 17.31 -12.60 -12.46
C MET A 1 17.53 -11.15 -12.04
N ARG A 2 18.71 -10.58 -12.29
CA ARG A 2 19.01 -9.20 -11.86
C ARG A 2 18.29 -8.22 -12.76
N LEU A 3 17.56 -7.24 -12.21
CA LEU A 3 16.86 -6.20 -12.93
C LEU A 3 17.87 -5.27 -13.62
N ASP A 4 17.73 -5.03 -14.93
CA ASP A 4 18.54 -4.02 -15.63
C ASP A 4 17.82 -2.65 -15.56
N TRP A 5 18.21 -1.83 -14.60
CA TRP A 5 17.63 -0.50 -14.38
C TRP A 5 17.81 0.46 -15.57
N LYS A 6 18.73 0.20 -16.51
CA LYS A 6 18.89 1.02 -17.73
C LYS A 6 17.69 0.87 -18.67
N THR A 7 16.90 -0.19 -18.51
CA THR A 7 15.71 -0.45 -19.31
C THR A 7 14.44 0.09 -18.67
N ILE A 8 14.52 0.75 -17.52
CA ILE A 8 13.38 1.24 -16.75
C ILE A 8 13.32 2.76 -16.81
N ASP A 9 12.17 3.31 -17.21
CA ASP A 9 11.91 4.75 -17.28
C ASP A 9 10.93 5.20 -16.17
N SER A 10 10.09 4.28 -15.65
CA SER A 10 9.11 4.59 -14.60
C SER A 10 9.14 3.54 -13.51
N CYS A 11 9.23 4.00 -12.26
CA CYS A 11 9.20 3.13 -11.08
C CYS A 11 8.02 3.52 -10.20
N PHE A 12 7.11 2.57 -10.02
CA PHE A 12 5.92 2.71 -9.17
C PHE A 12 6.17 1.97 -7.86
N LEU A 13 6.14 2.69 -6.76
CA LEU A 13 6.29 2.12 -5.42
C LEU A 13 5.00 2.32 -4.63
N ASP A 14 4.50 1.24 -4.08
CA ASP A 14 3.48 1.31 -3.06
C ASP A 14 4.07 1.82 -1.74
N MET A 15 3.22 2.23 -0.81
CA MET A 15 3.60 2.78 0.47
C MET A 15 3.53 1.74 1.61
N ASP A 16 2.34 1.28 1.92
CA ASP A 16 2.05 0.49 3.11
C ASP A 16 2.36 -1.00 2.89
N GLY A 17 3.26 -1.57 3.70
CA GLY A 17 3.79 -2.91 3.47
C GLY A 17 4.96 -2.95 2.50
N THR A 18 5.16 -1.89 1.71
CA THR A 18 6.21 -1.78 0.71
C THR A 18 7.36 -0.90 1.16
N LEU A 19 7.12 0.36 1.47
CA LEU A 19 8.11 1.31 2.03
C LEU A 19 7.93 1.51 3.53
N LEU A 20 6.70 1.44 4.00
CA LEU A 20 6.34 1.47 5.42
C LEU A 20 6.02 0.07 5.93
N ASP A 21 6.32 -0.16 7.21
CA ASP A 21 5.98 -1.40 7.89
C ASP A 21 4.46 -1.50 8.09
N LEU A 22 3.83 -2.52 7.56
CA LEU A 22 2.39 -2.77 7.65
C LEU A 22 1.93 -3.05 9.11
N TYR A 23 2.86 -3.10 10.08
CA TYR A 23 2.52 -3.29 11.49
C TYR A 23 1.64 -2.17 12.02
N TYR A 24 1.81 -0.93 11.56
CA TYR A 24 0.92 0.19 11.90
C TYR A 24 -0.53 -0.09 11.50
N ASP A 25 -0.76 -0.46 10.24
CA ASP A 25 -2.09 -0.76 9.70
C ASP A 25 -2.70 -1.99 10.41
N HIS A 26 -1.87 -2.99 10.71
CA HIS A 26 -2.29 -4.13 11.55
C HIS A 26 -2.79 -3.68 12.92
N LYS A 27 -2.12 -2.73 13.57
CA LYS A 27 -2.55 -2.18 14.88
C LYS A 27 -3.87 -1.44 14.77
N VAL A 28 -4.09 -0.67 13.72
CA VAL A 28 -5.34 0.06 13.46
C VAL A 28 -6.48 -0.92 13.25
N TRP A 29 -6.38 -1.77 12.24
CA TRP A 29 -7.48 -2.59 11.73
C TRP A 29 -7.75 -3.87 12.51
N HIS A 30 -6.70 -4.55 13.02
CA HIS A 30 -6.84 -5.86 13.67
C HIS A 30 -6.72 -5.83 15.20
N VAL A 31 -6.33 -4.69 15.78
CA VAL A 31 -6.20 -4.56 17.24
C VAL A 31 -7.14 -3.51 17.79
N GLU A 32 -6.97 -2.25 17.36
CA GLU A 32 -7.68 -1.13 18.00
C GLU A 32 -9.13 -1.00 17.52
N LEU A 33 -9.38 -1.14 16.20
CA LEU A 33 -10.75 -1.09 15.68
C LEU A 33 -11.66 -2.17 16.31
N PRO A 34 -11.26 -3.47 16.37
CA PRO A 34 -12.03 -4.48 17.08
C PRO A 34 -12.25 -4.16 18.56
N ARG A 35 -11.24 -3.58 19.24
CA ARG A 35 -11.36 -3.17 20.65
C ARG A 35 -12.42 -2.08 20.82
N ARG A 36 -12.43 -1.06 19.95
CA ARG A 36 -13.43 0.02 19.99
C ARG A 36 -14.83 -0.49 19.67
N LEU A 37 -14.98 -1.35 18.68
CA LEU A 37 -16.27 -1.96 18.34
C LEU A 37 -16.80 -2.83 19.48
N ALA A 38 -15.96 -3.63 20.11
CA ALA A 38 -16.31 -4.44 21.27
C ALA A 38 -16.85 -3.57 22.43
N SER A 39 -16.17 -2.47 22.75
CA SER A 39 -16.59 -1.53 23.78
C SER A 39 -17.88 -0.81 23.43
N LYS A 40 -18.06 -0.39 22.18
CA LYS A 40 -19.24 0.34 21.70
C LYS A 40 -20.50 -0.52 21.74
N ASP A 41 -20.41 -1.74 21.20
CA ASP A 41 -21.56 -2.62 20.98
C ASP A 41 -21.72 -3.69 22.08
N ASN A 42 -20.94 -3.58 23.18
CA ASN A 42 -20.92 -4.53 24.30
C ASN A 42 -20.66 -6.00 23.84
N LEU A 43 -19.74 -6.18 22.91
CA LEU A 43 -19.34 -7.47 22.36
C LEU A 43 -18.08 -7.99 23.05
N ASN A 44 -17.86 -9.31 23.02
CA ASN A 44 -16.54 -9.84 23.33
C ASN A 44 -15.57 -9.63 22.12
N LYS A 45 -14.27 -9.83 22.38
CA LYS A 45 -13.23 -9.58 21.39
C LYS A 45 -13.38 -10.44 20.10
N THR A 46 -13.84 -11.68 20.26
CA THR A 46 -14.01 -12.61 19.12
C THR A 46 -15.20 -12.18 18.26
N GLU A 47 -16.32 -11.84 18.88
CA GLU A 47 -17.51 -11.34 18.19
C GLU A 47 -17.24 -10.05 17.43
N ALA A 48 -16.51 -9.10 18.03
CA ALA A 48 -16.14 -7.85 17.37
C ALA A 48 -15.25 -8.10 16.13
N LYS A 49 -14.27 -9.01 16.24
CA LYS A 49 -13.42 -9.39 15.10
C LYS A 49 -14.23 -10.02 13.96
N LEU A 50 -15.06 -11.02 14.27
CA LEU A 50 -15.91 -11.68 13.28
C LEU A 50 -16.85 -10.69 12.59
N ARG A 51 -17.44 -9.76 13.33
CA ARG A 51 -18.31 -8.73 12.77
C ARG A 51 -17.56 -7.81 11.81
N ILE A 52 -16.34 -7.38 12.16
CA ILE A 52 -15.51 -6.58 11.27
C ILE A 52 -15.16 -7.39 10.02
N GLU A 53 -14.72 -8.64 10.15
CA GLU A 53 -14.37 -9.51 9.03
C GLU A 53 -15.54 -9.71 8.05
N LEU A 54 -16.75 -9.90 8.57
CA LEU A 54 -17.96 -10.02 7.75
C LEU A 54 -18.23 -8.73 6.98
N ILE A 55 -18.27 -7.59 7.68
CA ILE A 55 -18.58 -6.29 7.05
C ILE A 55 -17.49 -5.89 6.05
N THR A 56 -16.23 -6.07 6.42
CA THR A 56 -15.11 -5.65 5.56
C THR A 56 -14.87 -6.61 4.40
N GLY A 57 -15.22 -7.89 4.54
CA GLY A 57 -14.98 -8.91 3.52
C GLY A 57 -15.58 -8.59 2.15
N GLU A 58 -16.75 -7.98 2.12
CA GLU A 58 -17.47 -7.60 0.89
C GLU A 58 -16.81 -6.42 0.14
N HIS A 59 -15.93 -5.67 0.81
CA HIS A 59 -15.29 -4.48 0.26
C HIS A 59 -13.83 -4.68 -0.15
N LYS A 60 -13.25 -5.86 0.10
CA LYS A 60 -11.85 -6.16 -0.25
C LYS A 60 -11.58 -5.90 -1.73
N GLY A 61 -10.48 -5.19 -2.01
CA GLY A 61 -10.08 -4.85 -3.37
C GLY A 61 -10.90 -3.74 -4.04
N THR A 62 -11.81 -3.09 -3.30
CA THR A 62 -12.55 -1.90 -3.76
C THR A 62 -12.00 -0.64 -3.12
N LEU A 63 -12.31 0.53 -3.70
CA LEU A 63 -11.89 1.81 -3.11
C LEU A 63 -12.50 2.04 -1.72
N SER A 64 -13.72 1.56 -1.47
CA SER A 64 -14.37 1.65 -0.16
C SER A 64 -13.59 0.95 0.95
N TRP A 65 -12.81 -0.08 0.63
CA TRP A 65 -11.91 -0.74 1.61
C TRP A 65 -10.92 0.25 2.23
N TYR A 66 -10.46 1.22 1.45
CA TYR A 66 -9.44 2.21 1.83
C TYR A 66 -10.03 3.56 2.24
N ASP A 67 -11.37 3.71 2.21
CA ASP A 67 -12.07 4.97 2.49
C ASP A 67 -12.42 5.10 3.98
N LEU A 68 -11.71 5.99 4.69
CA LEU A 68 -11.93 6.25 6.12
C LEU A 68 -13.32 6.79 6.41
N ASP A 69 -13.89 7.60 5.53
CA ASP A 69 -15.22 8.19 5.71
C ASP A 69 -16.33 7.14 5.47
N PHE A 70 -16.11 6.21 4.54
CA PHE A 70 -16.98 5.05 4.34
C PHE A 70 -17.04 4.21 5.64
N TRP A 71 -15.89 3.86 6.22
CA TRP A 71 -15.84 3.05 7.44
C TRP A 71 -16.40 3.79 8.65
N LYS A 72 -16.15 5.10 8.77
CA LYS A 72 -16.75 5.92 9.83
C LYS A 72 -18.28 5.84 9.78
N ARG A 73 -18.90 5.95 8.59
CA ARG A 73 -20.36 5.83 8.43
C ARG A 73 -20.85 4.40 8.69
N THR A 74 -20.13 3.40 8.24
CA THR A 74 -20.54 1.99 8.30
C THR A 74 -20.45 1.41 9.72
N LEU A 75 -19.38 1.75 10.45
CA LEU A 75 -19.10 1.21 11.78
C LEU A 75 -19.50 2.17 12.90
N ASP A 76 -19.81 3.43 12.56
CA ASP A 76 -19.99 4.52 13.51
C ASP A 76 -18.82 4.60 14.50
N ILE A 77 -17.61 4.49 13.96
CA ILE A 77 -16.31 4.61 14.64
C ILE A 77 -15.41 5.46 13.76
N ASP A 78 -14.79 6.48 14.34
CA ASP A 78 -13.83 7.31 13.63
C ASP A 78 -12.48 6.61 13.50
N ILE A 79 -12.20 6.08 12.29
CA ILE A 79 -10.94 5.40 12.01
C ILE A 79 -9.78 6.40 11.98
N ASP A 80 -10.03 7.63 11.54
CA ASP A 80 -9.01 8.67 11.48
C ASP A 80 -8.46 9.02 12.88
N GLU A 81 -9.33 9.08 13.91
CA GLU A 81 -8.90 9.21 15.30
C GLU A 81 -8.03 8.04 15.78
N ILE A 82 -8.36 6.81 15.34
CA ILE A 82 -7.54 5.63 15.65
C ILE A 82 -6.17 5.75 15.00
N GLU A 83 -6.14 6.14 13.73
CA GLU A 83 -4.90 6.33 12.98
C GLU A 83 -4.01 7.40 13.60
N ILE A 84 -4.59 8.53 14.03
CA ILE A 84 -3.87 9.60 14.74
C ILE A 84 -3.26 9.08 16.03
N ALA A 85 -4.06 8.42 16.87
CA ALA A 85 -3.62 7.90 18.17
C ALA A 85 -2.48 6.88 18.05
N LEU A 86 -2.48 6.09 16.97
CA LEU A 86 -1.47 5.06 16.71
C LEU A 86 -0.33 5.52 15.79
N SER A 87 -0.30 6.78 15.38
CA SER A 87 0.71 7.32 14.42
C SER A 87 2.17 7.12 14.87
N HIS A 88 2.40 6.92 16.16
CA HIS A 88 3.72 6.58 16.69
C HIS A 88 4.24 5.19 16.27
N TYR A 89 3.39 4.33 15.70
CA TYR A 89 3.78 3.05 15.09
C TYR A 89 4.19 3.17 13.63
N ILE A 90 3.96 4.31 12.96
CA ILE A 90 4.39 4.51 11.58
C ILE A 90 5.91 4.41 11.52
N ARG A 91 6.44 3.45 10.76
CA ARG A 91 7.86 3.14 10.63
C ARG A 91 8.19 2.84 9.17
N LEU A 92 9.35 3.32 8.74
CA LEU A 92 9.95 2.86 7.49
C LEU A 92 10.43 1.41 7.63
N ARG A 93 10.33 0.67 6.55
CA ARG A 93 10.99 -0.63 6.44
C ARG A 93 12.50 -0.43 6.36
N THR A 94 13.23 -1.41 6.88
CA THR A 94 14.71 -1.39 6.83
C THR A 94 15.19 -1.31 5.39
N GLY A 95 16.08 -0.37 5.11
CA GLY A 95 16.66 -0.15 3.79
C GLY A 95 15.79 0.68 2.82
N ALA A 96 14.61 1.17 3.24
CA ALA A 96 13.73 1.95 2.36
C ALA A 96 14.37 3.27 1.92
N ILE A 97 15.04 3.98 2.80
CA ILE A 97 15.70 5.26 2.46
C ILE A 97 16.87 5.03 1.52
N GLU A 98 17.72 4.05 1.80
CA GLU A 98 18.86 3.69 0.96
C GLU A 98 18.40 3.29 -0.45
N PHE A 99 17.29 2.55 -0.53
CA PHE A 99 16.68 2.19 -1.80
C PHE A 99 16.18 3.42 -2.58
N LEU A 100 15.43 4.32 -1.92
CA LEU A 100 14.95 5.55 -2.55
C LEU A 100 16.11 6.44 -3.03
N LEU A 101 17.17 6.59 -2.23
CA LEU A 101 18.38 7.33 -2.64
C LEU A 101 19.07 6.68 -3.85
N ALA A 102 19.13 5.34 -3.88
CA ALA A 102 19.71 4.63 -5.03
C ALA A 102 18.86 4.79 -6.30
N LEU A 103 17.53 4.86 -6.18
CA LEU A 103 16.63 5.11 -7.31
C LEU A 103 16.77 6.54 -7.85
N GLN A 104 16.94 7.53 -6.98
CA GLN A 104 17.15 8.92 -7.40
C GLN A 104 18.44 9.14 -8.22
N GLN A 105 19.40 8.21 -8.16
CA GLN A 105 20.61 8.25 -8.99
C GLN A 105 20.38 7.66 -10.40
N LYS A 106 19.17 7.20 -10.71
CA LYS A 106 18.83 6.59 -12.00
C LYS A 106 17.98 7.54 -12.84
N PRO A 107 18.11 7.52 -14.18
CA PRO A 107 17.32 8.37 -15.09
C PRO A 107 15.89 7.80 -15.24
N LEU A 108 15.10 7.80 -14.21
CA LEU A 108 13.72 7.31 -14.21
C LEU A 108 12.80 8.28 -13.42
N THR A 109 11.52 8.21 -13.72
CA THR A 109 10.49 8.92 -12.96
C THR A 109 10.01 8.04 -11.81
N LEU A 110 10.04 8.56 -10.59
CA LEU A 110 9.69 7.84 -9.38
C LEU A 110 8.31 8.26 -8.87
N PHE A 111 7.40 7.29 -8.80
CA PHE A 111 6.03 7.48 -8.35
C PHE A 111 5.78 6.75 -7.03
N LEU A 112 5.17 7.44 -6.07
CA LEU A 112 4.47 6.80 -4.96
C LEU A 112 3.03 6.58 -5.38
N VAL A 113 2.57 5.32 -5.40
CA VAL A 113 1.22 4.95 -5.86
C VAL A 113 0.56 4.09 -4.79
N THR A 114 -0.36 4.67 -4.04
CA THR A 114 -0.95 4.03 -2.86
C THR A 114 -2.47 3.98 -2.91
N ASN A 115 -3.07 2.99 -2.25
CA ASN A 115 -4.50 2.95 -1.97
C ASN A 115 -4.91 3.75 -0.72
N ALA A 116 -3.95 4.24 0.06
CA ALA A 116 -4.23 4.97 1.29
C ALA A 116 -5.16 6.17 1.06
N HIS A 117 -6.12 6.35 1.96
CA HIS A 117 -6.96 7.54 1.98
C HIS A 117 -6.09 8.82 2.07
N PRO A 118 -6.45 9.94 1.42
CA PRO A 118 -5.62 11.15 1.39
C PRO A 118 -5.16 11.63 2.77
N ARG A 119 -6.03 11.62 3.80
CA ARG A 119 -5.65 12.00 5.17
C ARG A 119 -4.60 11.06 5.79
N GLY A 120 -4.76 9.75 5.58
CA GLY A 120 -3.76 8.76 6.03
C GLY A 120 -2.43 8.89 5.29
N LEU A 121 -2.47 9.15 3.98
CA LEU A 121 -1.29 9.43 3.16
C LEU A 121 -0.54 10.66 3.67
N GLU A 122 -1.22 11.79 3.85
CA GLU A 122 -0.62 13.03 4.37
C GLU A 122 0.08 12.80 5.70
N ARG A 123 -0.59 12.18 6.67
CA ARG A 123 -0.02 11.82 7.98
C ARG A 123 1.23 10.96 7.88
N LYS A 124 1.21 9.94 7.01
CA LYS A 124 2.36 9.04 6.80
C LYS A 124 3.54 9.77 6.15
N LEU A 125 3.27 10.65 5.19
CA LEU A 125 4.29 11.49 4.55
C LEU A 125 4.92 12.50 5.51
N GLU A 126 4.11 13.18 6.32
CA GLU A 126 4.61 14.10 7.36
C GLU A 126 5.50 13.39 8.38
N LYS A 127 5.10 12.19 8.79
CA LYS A 127 5.83 11.41 9.79
C LYS A 127 7.16 10.85 9.28
N THR A 128 7.24 10.49 8.01
CA THR A 128 8.38 9.77 7.43
C THR A 128 9.27 10.62 6.54
N LEU A 129 8.73 11.73 6.06
CA LEU A 129 9.39 12.66 5.14
C LEU A 129 9.85 12.01 3.81
N ILE A 130 9.24 10.88 3.43
CA ILE A 130 9.62 10.19 2.18
C ILE A 130 9.10 10.88 0.93
N GLY A 131 8.11 11.75 1.04
CA GLY A 131 7.53 12.46 -0.10
C GLY A 131 8.54 13.19 -0.97
N LYS A 132 9.63 13.69 -0.37
CA LYS A 132 10.71 14.41 -1.07
C LYS A 132 11.51 13.58 -2.08
N TYR A 133 11.37 12.26 -2.06
CA TYR A 133 12.08 11.36 -2.98
C TYR A 133 11.32 11.10 -4.28
N PHE A 134 10.05 11.49 -4.36
CA PHE A 134 9.16 11.15 -5.47
C PHE A 134 8.90 12.35 -6.38
N ASP A 135 8.87 12.10 -7.68
CA ASP A 135 8.42 13.07 -8.67
C ASP A 135 6.90 13.23 -8.65
N HIS A 136 6.17 12.13 -8.34
CA HIS A 136 4.73 12.11 -8.25
C HIS A 136 4.25 11.27 -7.06
N ILE A 137 3.21 11.73 -6.38
CA ILE A 137 2.55 11.04 -5.27
C ILE A 137 1.07 10.95 -5.61
N ILE A 138 0.55 9.73 -5.70
CA ILE A 138 -0.81 9.46 -6.15
C ILE A 138 -1.53 8.54 -5.16
N SER A 139 -2.65 9.03 -4.63
CA SER A 139 -3.64 8.16 -4.00
C SER A 139 -4.60 7.62 -5.05
N SER A 140 -4.98 6.36 -4.94
CA SER A 140 -6.01 5.75 -5.79
C SER A 140 -7.35 6.47 -5.73
N HIS A 141 -7.61 7.21 -4.65
CA HIS A 141 -8.78 8.08 -4.49
C HIS A 141 -8.84 9.20 -5.54
N GLU A 142 -7.71 9.65 -6.09
CA GLU A 142 -7.67 10.64 -7.18
C GLU A 142 -8.16 10.08 -8.52
N ILE A 143 -8.03 8.76 -8.71
CA ILE A 143 -8.51 8.03 -9.90
C ILE A 143 -9.96 7.55 -9.69
N GLY A 144 -10.38 7.39 -8.43
CA GLY A 144 -11.69 6.89 -8.05
C GLY A 144 -11.82 5.36 -8.08
N LEU A 145 -10.71 4.62 -8.22
CA LEU A 145 -10.66 3.17 -8.31
C LEU A 145 -9.45 2.63 -7.55
N ALA A 146 -9.59 1.50 -6.86
CA ALA A 146 -8.48 0.84 -6.18
C ALA A 146 -7.48 0.22 -7.16
N LYS A 147 -6.20 0.11 -6.75
CA LYS A 147 -5.10 -0.44 -7.57
C LYS A 147 -5.33 -1.89 -8.02
N GLU A 148 -6.17 -2.64 -7.33
CA GLU A 148 -6.61 -3.99 -7.70
C GLU A 148 -7.46 -4.02 -8.99
N SER A 149 -7.93 -2.86 -9.45
CA SER A 149 -8.74 -2.74 -10.66
C SER A 149 -7.90 -2.39 -11.88
N LEU A 150 -8.15 -3.07 -13.02
CA LEU A 150 -7.60 -2.67 -14.33
C LEU A 150 -8.00 -1.24 -14.71
N GLY A 151 -9.17 -0.78 -14.25
CA GLY A 151 -9.64 0.59 -14.46
C GLY A 151 -8.73 1.63 -13.82
N PHE A 152 -8.16 1.33 -12.64
CA PHE A 152 -7.17 2.19 -12.00
C PHE A 152 -5.95 2.39 -12.91
N TRP A 153 -5.34 1.29 -13.36
CA TRP A 153 -4.14 1.32 -14.21
C TRP A 153 -4.38 2.00 -15.55
N THR A 154 -5.59 1.84 -16.12
CA THR A 154 -6.02 2.55 -17.33
C THR A 154 -6.11 4.05 -17.09
N GLY A 155 -6.75 4.49 -16.01
CA GLY A 155 -6.86 5.89 -15.61
C GLY A 155 -5.50 6.51 -15.29
N PHE A 156 -4.67 5.77 -14.56
CA PHE A 156 -3.32 6.18 -14.19
C PHE A 156 -2.43 6.37 -15.43
N HIS A 157 -2.45 5.41 -16.36
CA HIS A 157 -1.71 5.51 -17.62
C HIS A 157 -2.17 6.68 -18.49
N ARG A 158 -3.48 6.93 -18.56
CA ARG A 158 -4.01 8.09 -19.31
C ARG A 158 -3.50 9.42 -18.76
N ARG A 159 -3.29 9.50 -17.43
CA ARG A 159 -2.82 10.73 -16.79
C ARG A 159 -1.30 10.95 -16.94
N TYR A 160 -0.50 9.88 -16.88
CA TYR A 160 0.97 9.97 -16.79
C TYR A 160 1.72 9.44 -18.01
N ASN A 161 1.04 8.76 -18.94
CA ASN A 161 1.55 8.32 -20.25
C ASN A 161 2.95 7.64 -20.22
N PHE A 162 3.12 6.65 -19.35
CA PHE A 162 4.37 5.91 -19.19
C PHE A 162 4.46 4.69 -20.14
N ASP A 163 5.67 4.24 -20.49
CA ASP A 163 5.88 3.00 -21.24
C ASP A 163 5.76 1.79 -20.29
N LYS A 164 4.73 0.97 -20.50
CA LYS A 164 4.46 -0.24 -19.70
C LYS A 164 5.61 -1.25 -19.77
N SER A 165 6.28 -1.34 -20.93
CA SER A 165 7.40 -2.27 -21.16
C SER A 165 8.69 -1.83 -20.46
N ARG A 166 8.76 -0.57 -20.06
CA ARG A 166 9.88 0.07 -19.38
C ARG A 166 9.50 0.52 -17.95
N SER A 167 8.47 -0.10 -17.39
CA SER A 167 7.95 0.22 -16.06
C SER A 167 8.13 -0.93 -15.09
N ILE A 168 8.33 -0.57 -13.82
CA ILE A 168 8.39 -1.49 -12.67
C ILE A 168 7.38 -1.08 -11.60
N LEU A 169 6.73 -2.06 -11.00
CA LEU A 169 5.90 -1.92 -9.79
C LEU A 169 6.48 -2.78 -8.68
N LEU A 170 6.60 -2.19 -7.49
CA LEU A 170 6.84 -2.88 -6.23
C LEU A 170 5.65 -2.63 -5.30
N ASP A 171 4.96 -3.70 -4.88
CA ASP A 171 3.74 -3.66 -4.08
C ASP A 171 3.64 -4.93 -3.23
N ASP A 172 3.13 -4.84 -2.00
CA ASP A 172 2.98 -6.01 -1.13
C ASP A 172 1.71 -6.81 -1.42
N ASN A 173 0.73 -6.20 -2.12
CA ASN A 173 -0.56 -6.81 -2.43
C ASN A 173 -0.52 -7.57 -3.77
N LEU A 174 -0.61 -8.91 -3.70
CA LEU A 174 -0.57 -9.78 -4.89
C LEU A 174 -1.70 -9.50 -5.89
N ASN A 175 -2.88 -9.03 -5.44
CA ASN A 175 -3.98 -8.67 -6.34
C ASN A 175 -3.66 -7.39 -7.12
N VAL A 176 -2.98 -6.44 -6.50
CA VAL A 176 -2.46 -5.24 -7.18
C VAL A 176 -1.42 -5.63 -8.23
N LEU A 177 -0.47 -6.49 -7.88
CA LEU A 177 0.53 -7.01 -8.81
C LEU A 177 -0.11 -7.73 -10.00
N LYS A 178 -1.16 -8.53 -9.75
CA LYS A 178 -1.92 -9.22 -10.78
C LYS A 178 -2.59 -8.23 -11.73
N ALA A 179 -3.31 -7.24 -11.21
CA ALA A 179 -3.98 -6.22 -12.04
C ALA A 179 -2.97 -5.40 -12.86
N ALA A 180 -1.83 -5.03 -12.27
CA ALA A 180 -0.77 -4.30 -12.96
C ALA A 180 -0.12 -5.13 -14.08
N LYS A 181 0.13 -6.42 -13.83
CA LYS A 181 0.68 -7.37 -14.82
C LYS A 181 -0.31 -7.59 -15.97
N GLU A 182 -1.60 -7.77 -15.67
CA GLU A 182 -2.67 -7.88 -16.68
C GLU A 182 -2.80 -6.61 -17.50
N PHE A 183 -2.62 -5.44 -16.89
CA PHE A 183 -2.57 -4.16 -17.60
C PHE A 183 -1.36 -4.04 -18.54
N GLY A 184 -0.29 -4.80 -18.29
CA GLY A 184 0.92 -4.86 -19.13
C GLY A 184 2.16 -4.23 -18.53
N ILE A 185 2.19 -3.90 -17.23
CA ILE A 185 3.43 -3.50 -16.55
C ILE A 185 4.38 -4.69 -16.53
N LYS A 186 5.55 -4.50 -17.15
CA LYS A 186 6.48 -5.60 -17.44
C LYS A 186 7.12 -6.21 -16.21
N HIS A 187 7.50 -5.37 -15.26
CA HIS A 187 8.20 -5.80 -14.05
C HIS A 187 7.32 -5.58 -12.83
N THR A 188 6.86 -6.66 -12.21
CA THR A 188 6.01 -6.63 -11.01
C THR A 188 6.66 -7.48 -9.94
N TYR A 189 7.01 -6.86 -8.81
CA TYR A 189 7.67 -7.50 -7.68
C TYR A 189 6.85 -7.32 -6.42
N GLY A 190 6.79 -8.36 -5.60
CA GLY A 190 6.13 -8.32 -4.31
C GLY A 190 7.11 -8.12 -3.16
N VAL A 191 6.57 -7.96 -1.95
CA VAL A 191 7.31 -7.90 -0.70
C VAL A 191 7.01 -9.13 0.14
N GLN A 192 8.05 -9.89 0.50
CA GLN A 192 7.89 -11.17 1.20
C GLN A 192 7.34 -11.04 2.62
N ARG A 193 7.73 -9.99 3.34
CA ARG A 193 7.29 -9.74 4.72
C ARG A 193 6.89 -8.27 4.91
N PRO A 194 5.68 -7.86 4.47
CA PRO A 194 5.26 -6.46 4.58
C PRO A 194 5.06 -6.00 6.03
N ASN A 195 4.62 -6.88 6.92
CA ASN A 195 4.52 -6.65 8.36
C ASN A 195 5.71 -7.28 9.07
N SER A 196 6.57 -6.48 9.71
CA SER A 196 7.77 -6.97 10.39
C SER A 196 7.50 -7.93 11.56
N LYS A 197 6.28 -7.94 12.08
CA LYS A 197 5.79 -8.83 13.16
C LYS A 197 4.92 -9.98 12.64
N GLY A 198 4.67 -10.02 11.33
CA GLY A 198 3.90 -11.06 10.68
C GLY A 198 4.76 -12.16 10.07
N GLU A 199 4.09 -13.13 9.46
CA GLU A 199 4.73 -14.19 8.71
C GLU A 199 5.20 -13.71 7.34
N ALA A 200 6.17 -14.41 6.77
CA ALA A 200 6.61 -14.18 5.40
C ALA A 200 5.64 -14.84 4.43
N TYR A 201 5.38 -14.20 3.31
CA TYR A 201 4.59 -14.75 2.22
C TYR A 201 5.45 -15.58 1.27
N SER A 202 4.78 -16.44 0.49
CA SER A 202 5.34 -17.05 -0.71
C SER A 202 4.37 -16.83 -1.87
N SER A 203 4.87 -16.80 -3.10
CA SER A 203 4.05 -16.71 -4.31
C SER A 203 4.71 -17.52 -5.42
N GLU A 204 3.90 -18.26 -6.18
CA GLU A 204 4.34 -18.95 -7.39
C GLU A 204 4.31 -18.01 -8.61
N ASP A 205 3.47 -16.97 -8.57
CA ASP A 205 3.21 -16.04 -9.69
C ASP A 205 4.14 -14.84 -9.73
N PHE A 206 4.69 -14.45 -8.55
CA PHE A 206 5.48 -13.23 -8.39
C PHE A 206 6.75 -13.47 -7.59
N PHE A 207 7.83 -12.81 -8.03
CA PHE A 207 9.05 -12.73 -7.24
C PHE A 207 8.84 -11.77 -6.06
N LEU A 208 9.00 -12.29 -4.85
CA LEU A 208 8.88 -11.50 -3.62
C LEU A 208 10.27 -11.14 -3.10
N ILE A 209 10.53 -9.86 -2.92
CA ILE A 209 11.79 -9.41 -2.33
C ILE A 209 11.75 -9.56 -0.81
N GLU A 210 12.82 -10.06 -0.24
CA GLU A 210 13.06 -10.02 1.21
C GLU A 210 13.59 -8.64 1.65
N ASN A 211 14.47 -8.09 0.81
CA ASN A 211 15.06 -6.77 1.01
C ASN A 211 15.30 -6.09 -0.35
N TYR A 212 15.45 -4.76 -0.34
CA TYR A 212 15.58 -3.97 -1.58
C TYR A 212 16.90 -4.19 -2.33
N SER A 213 17.94 -4.68 -1.65
CA SER A 213 19.23 -4.95 -2.30
C SER A 213 19.14 -6.04 -3.39
N SER A 214 18.11 -6.88 -3.34
CA SER A 214 17.84 -7.87 -4.38
C SER A 214 17.39 -7.25 -5.71
N LEU A 215 16.96 -5.98 -5.70
CA LEU A 215 16.59 -5.23 -6.89
C LEU A 215 17.70 -4.30 -7.40
N LEU A 216 18.64 -3.90 -6.54
CA LEU A 216 19.77 -3.01 -6.88
C LEU A 216 20.95 -3.78 -7.45
#